data_c6355eb96c16df279da4f3a75ac93c8e
#
_entry.id   c6355eb96c16df279da4f3a75ac93c8e
#
_cell.length_a   1.000
_cell.length_b   1.000
_cell.length_c   1.000
_cell.angle_alpha   90.00
_cell.angle_beta   90.00
_cell.angle_gamma   90.00
#
_symmetry.space_group_name_H-M   'P 1'
#
loop_
_entity.id
_entity.type
_entity.pdbx_description
1 polymer ?
#
loop_
_entity_poly.entity_id
_entity_poly.type
_entity_poly.pdbx_seq_one_letter_code
_entity_poly.pdbx_strand_id
1 'polypeptide(L)'
;MTEARTSNVRWFLVLWLFVLSAVSYLDRVNISIAGGAIADAYHLSDVQLGKVFSAMLVGYALFQTTGGRLADRYGPRWVLAAGVVWWGVFTALTAVVPANFSGALFFFVAVRFLLGAGEAVIYPSANQFIARWIPVRERGLANGWVFAGVGAGAGLTPPLVTWMMIHHGWRSSFWVCSIIGFFAGAVWFLIARDTPAGHPQVSAAELAMIESGLTLASTPAASTTNPSTMPHDAPTVLVPWRRVVRSKEVWAVTLSYFCYGYVAWIFFSWFYRYLAKVRGLDLKTSAFYSMLPFLAMLVACLLGGTLNDRLTKWKGPRLGRCVLAAFAIALAGIFIALGSQVKSARLASVVLAGGAGALYLSQSSFWSLTADIAGPSSGSVSGFMNTGCQIGAAITAFLTPWIAARFGWTASFLVAAVLCFVGAASWLVVDPERSLMPGQGTPIAESGQVPVNASL
;
A
#
# COMPACT_ATOMS: atom_id res chain seq x y z
N MET A 1 16.72 -32.05 26.26
CA MET A 1 16.30 -30.65 26.02
C MET A 1 15.32 -30.68 24.87
N THR A 2 14.02 -30.60 25.14
CA THR A 2 12.98 -30.51 24.11
C THR A 2 13.21 -29.20 23.35
N GLU A 3 13.50 -29.29 22.05
CA GLU A 3 13.52 -28.11 21.17
C GLU A 3 12.22 -27.36 21.38
N ALA A 4 12.30 -26.14 21.94
CA ALA A 4 11.17 -25.29 22.14
C ALA A 4 10.59 -24.97 20.76
N ARG A 5 9.44 -25.56 20.42
CA ARG A 5 8.74 -25.29 19.15
C ARG A 5 8.56 -23.79 18.98
N THR A 6 9.16 -23.24 17.95
CA THR A 6 8.95 -21.84 17.57
C THR A 6 7.49 -21.66 17.16
N SER A 7 6.78 -20.77 17.82
CA SER A 7 5.46 -20.34 17.36
C SER A 7 5.60 -19.53 16.05
N ASN A 8 4.51 -19.40 15.29
CA ASN A 8 4.46 -18.62 14.04
C ASN A 8 3.39 -17.53 14.12
N VAL A 9 3.25 -16.92 15.28
CA VAL A 9 2.21 -15.92 15.55
C VAL A 9 2.35 -14.72 14.61
N ARG A 10 3.58 -14.28 14.33
CA ARG A 10 3.84 -13.16 13.42
C ARG A 10 3.25 -13.38 12.02
N TRP A 11 3.35 -14.61 11.48
CA TRP A 11 2.81 -14.93 10.16
C TRP A 11 1.29 -15.05 10.15
N PHE A 12 0.70 -15.54 11.24
CA PHE A 12 -0.75 -15.52 11.41
C PHE A 12 -1.31 -14.08 11.42
N LEU A 13 -0.63 -13.16 12.09
CA LEU A 13 -1.00 -11.75 12.10
C LEU A 13 -0.80 -11.08 10.73
N VAL A 14 0.23 -11.44 9.98
CA VAL A 14 0.44 -11.01 8.58
C VAL A 14 -0.69 -11.53 7.67
N LEU A 15 -1.11 -12.79 7.84
CA LEU A 15 -2.27 -13.32 7.13
C LEU A 15 -3.55 -12.53 7.44
N TRP A 16 -3.70 -12.08 8.68
CA TRP A 16 -4.85 -11.25 9.04
C TRP A 16 -4.77 -9.85 8.42
N LEU A 17 -3.59 -9.27 8.28
CA LEU A 17 -3.39 -8.04 7.51
C LEU A 17 -3.73 -8.21 6.02
N PHE A 18 -3.43 -9.38 5.43
CA PHE A 18 -3.90 -9.74 4.09
C PHE A 18 -5.44 -9.71 4.03
N VAL A 19 -6.14 -10.31 5.00
CA VAL A 19 -7.61 -10.31 5.07
C VAL A 19 -8.14 -8.88 5.16
N LEU A 20 -7.59 -8.03 6.04
CA LEU A 20 -7.99 -6.63 6.16
C LEU A 20 -7.76 -5.84 4.86
N SER A 21 -6.65 -6.10 4.17
CA SER A 21 -6.36 -5.52 2.87
C SER A 21 -7.38 -5.95 1.81
N ALA A 22 -7.74 -7.25 1.79
CA ALA A 22 -8.76 -7.77 0.87
C ALA A 22 -10.14 -7.15 1.13
N VAL A 23 -10.54 -7.03 2.40
CA VAL A 23 -11.81 -6.40 2.80
C VAL A 23 -11.86 -4.93 2.41
N SER A 24 -10.76 -4.17 2.59
CA SER A 24 -10.68 -2.79 2.16
C SER A 24 -10.91 -2.64 0.66
N TYR A 25 -10.32 -3.51 -0.16
CA TYR A 25 -10.52 -3.45 -1.61
C TYR A 25 -11.89 -3.98 -2.06
N LEU A 26 -12.50 -4.86 -1.29
CA LEU A 26 -13.89 -5.25 -1.48
C LEU A 26 -14.80 -4.01 -1.35
N ASP A 27 -14.61 -3.17 -0.34
CA ASP A 27 -15.38 -1.93 -0.17
C ASP A 27 -15.10 -0.89 -1.28
N ARG A 28 -13.85 -0.76 -1.71
CA ARG A 28 -13.47 0.17 -2.79
C ARG A 28 -14.08 -0.18 -4.14
N VAL A 29 -14.08 -1.46 -4.48
CA VAL A 29 -14.59 -1.94 -5.77
C VAL A 29 -16.12 -2.06 -5.75
N ASN A 30 -16.73 -2.32 -4.59
CA ASN A 30 -18.18 -2.42 -4.43
C ASN A 30 -18.93 -1.23 -5.05
N ILE A 31 -18.53 0.00 -4.71
CA ILE A 31 -19.22 1.20 -5.24
C ILE A 31 -19.06 1.35 -6.76
N SER A 32 -17.97 0.87 -7.35
CA SER A 32 -17.77 0.94 -8.80
C SER A 32 -18.76 0.02 -9.53
N ILE A 33 -19.13 -1.10 -8.92
CA ILE A 33 -20.11 -2.06 -9.47
C ILE A 33 -21.53 -1.59 -9.20
N ALA A 34 -21.82 -1.15 -7.97
CA ALA A 34 -23.12 -0.65 -7.55
C ALA A 34 -23.46 0.74 -8.13
N GLY A 35 -22.46 1.46 -8.66
CA GLY A 35 -22.59 2.86 -9.08
C GLY A 35 -23.68 3.12 -10.13
N GLY A 36 -23.87 2.20 -11.07
CA GLY A 36 -24.99 2.29 -12.05
C GLY A 36 -26.33 2.28 -11.35
N ALA A 37 -26.60 1.31 -10.48
CA ALA A 37 -27.84 1.20 -9.74
C ALA A 37 -28.06 2.39 -8.78
N ILE A 38 -26.99 2.95 -8.21
CA ILE A 38 -27.06 4.17 -7.40
C ILE A 38 -27.42 5.37 -8.28
N ALA A 39 -26.77 5.53 -9.45
CA ALA A 39 -27.07 6.61 -10.38
C ALA A 39 -28.54 6.57 -10.83
N ASP A 40 -29.06 5.41 -11.17
CA ASP A 40 -30.46 5.22 -11.56
C ASP A 40 -31.42 5.54 -10.40
N ALA A 41 -31.12 5.08 -9.18
CA ALA A 41 -31.98 5.28 -8.01
C ALA A 41 -32.09 6.74 -7.54
N TYR A 42 -31.05 7.55 -7.78
CA TYR A 42 -30.99 8.96 -7.33
C TYR A 42 -30.89 9.96 -8.47
N HIS A 43 -31.10 9.51 -9.73
CA HIS A 43 -31.03 10.34 -10.94
C HIS A 43 -29.71 11.13 -11.05
N LEU A 44 -28.58 10.48 -10.71
CA LEU A 44 -27.27 11.11 -10.76
C LEU A 44 -26.69 11.02 -12.18
N SER A 45 -26.14 12.11 -12.66
CA SER A 45 -25.34 12.09 -13.89
C SER A 45 -24.00 11.37 -13.68
N ASP A 46 -23.37 10.90 -14.76
CA ASP A 46 -22.01 10.30 -14.71
C ASP A 46 -20.98 11.23 -14.06
N VAL A 47 -21.09 12.55 -14.27
CA VAL A 47 -20.22 13.55 -13.64
C VAL A 47 -20.45 13.61 -12.13
N GLN A 48 -21.69 13.51 -11.68
CA GLN A 48 -22.04 13.51 -10.26
C GLN A 48 -21.56 12.21 -9.58
N LEU A 49 -21.73 11.07 -10.23
CA LEU A 49 -21.20 9.79 -9.77
C LEU A 49 -19.66 9.82 -9.68
N GLY A 50 -19.00 10.43 -10.65
CA GLY A 50 -17.55 10.66 -10.63
C GLY A 50 -17.09 11.49 -9.41
N LYS A 51 -17.88 12.51 -9.00
CA LYS A 51 -17.61 13.26 -7.76
C LYS A 51 -17.68 12.37 -6.51
N VAL A 52 -18.65 11.46 -6.47
CA VAL A 52 -18.82 10.49 -5.37
C VAL A 52 -17.59 9.57 -5.28
N PHE A 53 -17.10 9.06 -6.40
CA PHE A 53 -15.91 8.20 -6.44
C PHE A 53 -14.63 8.95 -6.06
N SER A 54 -14.46 10.18 -6.58
CA SER A 54 -13.29 11.01 -6.29
C SER A 54 -13.22 11.44 -4.83
N ALA A 55 -14.37 11.64 -4.18
CA ALA A 55 -14.41 12.10 -2.79
C ALA A 55 -13.68 11.15 -1.83
N MET A 56 -13.80 9.85 -2.04
CA MET A 56 -13.09 8.85 -1.24
C MET A 56 -11.56 8.97 -1.42
N LEU A 57 -11.09 9.13 -2.65
CA LEU A 57 -9.66 9.28 -2.94
C LEU A 57 -9.08 10.55 -2.32
N VAL A 58 -9.83 11.64 -2.35
CA VAL A 58 -9.44 12.91 -1.72
C VAL A 58 -9.33 12.75 -0.20
N GLY A 59 -10.36 12.18 0.44
CA GLY A 59 -10.33 11.90 1.87
C GLY A 59 -9.15 11.00 2.25
N TYR A 60 -8.94 9.94 1.49
CA TYR A 60 -7.83 9.02 1.68
C TYR A 60 -6.46 9.71 1.57
N ALA A 61 -6.24 10.52 0.52
CA ALA A 61 -4.99 11.23 0.31
C ALA A 61 -4.66 12.23 1.42
N LEU A 62 -5.66 13.00 1.86
CA LEU A 62 -5.47 14.02 2.89
C LEU A 62 -5.14 13.44 4.27
N PHE A 63 -5.72 12.30 4.62
CA PHE A 63 -5.55 11.71 5.95
C PHE A 63 -4.49 10.62 6.02
N GLN A 64 -3.87 10.23 4.91
CA GLN A 64 -2.87 9.16 4.85
C GLN A 64 -1.68 9.39 5.79
N THR A 65 -1.08 10.56 5.70
CA THR A 65 0.08 10.93 6.53
C THR A 65 -0.30 11.08 8.01
N THR A 66 -1.46 11.67 8.29
CA THR A 66 -2.00 11.79 9.64
C THR A 66 -2.27 10.41 10.24
N GLY A 67 -2.87 9.51 9.45
CA GLY A 67 -3.12 8.11 9.84
C GLY A 67 -1.85 7.37 10.21
N GLY A 68 -0.77 7.55 9.43
CA GLY A 68 0.53 6.99 9.75
C GLY A 68 1.09 7.49 11.09
N ARG A 69 0.97 8.79 11.35
CA ARG A 69 1.43 9.36 12.62
C ARG A 69 0.61 8.91 13.82
N LEU A 70 -0.69 8.70 13.63
CA LEU A 70 -1.54 8.11 14.67
C LEU A 70 -1.08 6.68 15.01
N ALA A 71 -0.76 5.87 13.98
CA ALA A 71 -0.26 4.51 14.17
C ALA A 71 1.08 4.48 14.92
N ASP A 72 1.99 5.42 14.62
CA ASP A 72 3.27 5.53 15.32
C ASP A 72 3.08 5.88 16.80
N ARG A 73 2.12 6.78 17.11
CA ARG A 73 1.90 7.31 18.46
C ARG A 73 1.06 6.40 19.35
N TYR A 74 -0.03 5.84 18.80
CA TYR A 74 -1.03 5.08 19.57
C TYR A 74 -0.96 3.58 19.35
N GLY A 75 -0.04 3.13 18.49
CA GLY A 75 0.14 1.73 18.12
C GLY A 75 -0.77 1.28 16.97
N PRO A 76 -0.26 0.35 16.13
CA PRO A 76 -0.97 -0.13 14.94
C PRO A 76 -2.23 -0.94 15.28
N ARG A 77 -2.28 -1.62 16.43
CA ARG A 77 -3.43 -2.41 16.86
C ARG A 77 -4.69 -1.55 16.99
N TRP A 78 -4.60 -0.48 17.75
CA TRP A 78 -5.73 0.42 18.03
C TRP A 78 -6.12 1.24 16.82
N VAL A 79 -5.15 1.83 16.14
CA VAL A 79 -5.40 2.71 15.00
C VAL A 79 -6.03 1.96 13.84
N LEU A 80 -5.55 0.75 13.55
CA LEU A 80 -6.12 -0.08 12.50
C LEU A 80 -7.55 -0.54 12.86
N ALA A 81 -7.78 -1.00 14.11
CA ALA A 81 -9.10 -1.39 14.56
C ALA A 81 -10.11 -0.23 14.51
N ALA A 82 -9.72 0.95 15.00
CA ALA A 82 -10.54 2.15 14.93
C ALA A 82 -10.84 2.56 13.47
N GLY A 83 -9.84 2.48 12.59
CA GLY A 83 -10.02 2.71 11.15
C GLY A 83 -11.04 1.76 10.54
N VAL A 84 -10.96 0.46 10.86
CA VAL A 84 -11.92 -0.55 10.36
C VAL A 84 -13.33 -0.27 10.83
N VAL A 85 -13.52 0.07 12.09
CA VAL A 85 -14.85 0.46 12.61
C VAL A 85 -15.35 1.72 11.90
N TRP A 86 -14.48 2.71 11.73
CA TRP A 86 -14.82 3.95 11.05
C TRP A 86 -15.30 3.69 9.62
N TRP A 87 -14.49 3.02 8.78
CA TRP A 87 -14.93 2.79 7.40
C TRP A 87 -16.15 1.86 7.30
N GLY A 88 -16.26 0.86 8.21
CA GLY A 88 -17.43 -0.02 8.27
C GLY A 88 -18.73 0.77 8.51
N VAL A 89 -18.71 1.76 9.41
CA VAL A 89 -19.85 2.67 9.65
C VAL A 89 -20.19 3.45 8.38
N PHE A 90 -19.21 4.05 7.70
CA PHE A 90 -19.45 4.85 6.49
C PHE A 90 -19.81 3.98 5.29
N THR A 91 -19.37 2.73 5.23
CA THR A 91 -19.86 1.73 4.26
C THR A 91 -21.35 1.45 4.49
N ALA A 92 -21.76 1.19 5.75
CA ALA A 92 -23.16 0.99 6.10
C ALA A 92 -24.03 2.24 5.80
N LEU A 93 -23.53 3.44 6.11
CA LEU A 93 -24.20 4.69 5.82
C LEU A 93 -24.48 4.89 4.33
N THR A 94 -23.67 4.34 3.44
CA THR A 94 -23.94 4.36 2.00
C THR A 94 -25.24 3.64 1.66
N ALA A 95 -25.63 2.60 2.43
CA ALA A 95 -26.85 1.81 2.19
C ALA A 95 -28.14 2.45 2.70
N VAL A 96 -28.06 3.37 3.69
CA VAL A 96 -29.25 3.91 4.39
C VAL A 96 -29.85 5.17 3.75
N VAL A 97 -29.28 5.68 2.67
CA VAL A 97 -29.77 6.90 1.99
C VAL A 97 -31.21 6.69 1.51
N PRO A 98 -32.18 7.53 1.92
CA PRO A 98 -33.57 7.40 1.45
C PRO A 98 -33.70 7.66 -0.05
N ALA A 99 -34.57 6.91 -0.74
CA ALA A 99 -34.72 6.96 -2.21
C ALA A 99 -35.04 8.37 -2.77
N ASN A 100 -35.81 9.18 -2.03
CA ASN A 100 -36.25 10.50 -2.48
C ASN A 100 -35.55 11.67 -1.78
N PHE A 101 -34.33 11.45 -1.31
CA PHE A 101 -33.58 12.46 -0.57
C PHE A 101 -32.93 13.47 -1.52
N SER A 102 -33.41 14.71 -1.53
CA SER A 102 -32.91 15.79 -2.40
C SER A 102 -31.42 16.13 -2.20
N GLY A 103 -30.87 15.81 -1.02
CA GLY A 103 -29.45 15.99 -0.67
C GLY A 103 -28.57 14.75 -0.93
N ALA A 104 -29.06 13.75 -1.66
CA ALA A 104 -28.37 12.46 -1.83
C ALA A 104 -26.94 12.60 -2.36
N LEU A 105 -26.71 13.46 -3.36
CA LEU A 105 -25.37 13.69 -3.89
C LEU A 105 -24.40 14.18 -2.83
N PHE A 106 -24.80 15.23 -2.07
CA PHE A 106 -23.95 15.78 -0.99
C PHE A 106 -23.66 14.72 0.07
N PHE A 107 -24.70 13.96 0.45
CA PHE A 107 -24.56 12.89 1.43
C PHE A 107 -23.58 11.81 0.95
N PHE A 108 -23.73 11.31 -0.27
CA PHE A 108 -22.79 10.33 -0.83
C PHE A 108 -21.37 10.86 -0.89
N VAL A 109 -21.16 12.11 -1.33
CA VAL A 109 -19.83 12.75 -1.38
C VAL A 109 -19.25 12.84 0.02
N ALA A 110 -20.01 13.29 1.02
CA ALA A 110 -19.55 13.41 2.40
C ALA A 110 -19.22 12.03 3.02
N VAL A 111 -20.11 11.04 2.84
CA VAL A 111 -19.91 9.67 3.35
C VAL A 111 -18.67 9.04 2.71
N ARG A 112 -18.49 9.18 1.41
CA ARG A 112 -17.32 8.64 0.71
C ARG A 112 -16.01 9.34 1.10
N PHE A 113 -16.05 10.65 1.29
CA PHE A 113 -14.89 11.40 1.79
C PHE A 113 -14.47 10.92 3.18
N LEU A 114 -15.42 10.80 4.11
CA LEU A 114 -15.16 10.34 5.47
C LEU A 114 -14.76 8.86 5.51
N LEU A 115 -15.32 8.03 4.64
CA LEU A 115 -14.88 6.64 4.48
C LEU A 115 -13.40 6.60 4.07
N GLY A 116 -13.01 7.40 3.07
CA GLY A 116 -11.62 7.50 2.62
C GLY A 116 -10.67 7.96 3.73
N ALA A 117 -11.10 8.92 4.55
CA ALA A 117 -10.31 9.39 5.70
C ALA A 117 -10.04 8.26 6.71
N GLY A 118 -11.02 7.40 6.99
CA GLY A 118 -10.85 6.26 7.90
C GLY A 118 -10.01 5.13 7.29
N GLU A 119 -10.17 4.85 6.00
CA GLU A 119 -9.35 3.84 5.32
C GLU A 119 -7.87 4.25 5.18
N ALA A 120 -7.58 5.54 5.24
CA ALA A 120 -6.22 6.06 5.09
C ALA A 120 -5.21 5.50 6.10
N VAL A 121 -5.67 5.01 7.26
CA VAL A 121 -4.80 4.45 8.31
C VAL A 121 -4.32 3.03 8.02
N ILE A 122 -4.95 2.27 7.10
CA ILE A 122 -4.73 0.83 6.92
C ILE A 122 -3.26 0.50 6.64
N TYR A 123 -2.75 0.97 5.50
CA TYR A 123 -1.41 0.58 5.06
C TYR A 123 -0.30 1.18 5.90
N PRO A 124 -0.36 2.44 6.35
CA PRO A 124 0.61 2.97 7.30
C PRO A 124 0.65 2.19 8.62
N SER A 125 -0.52 1.79 9.16
CA SER A 125 -0.58 0.97 10.37
C SER A 125 -0.05 -0.44 10.14
N ALA A 126 -0.39 -1.06 9.00
CA ALA A 126 0.15 -2.36 8.63
C ALA A 126 1.69 -2.32 8.50
N ASN A 127 2.24 -1.28 7.89
CA ASN A 127 3.68 -1.10 7.77
C ASN A 127 4.35 -0.88 9.13
N GLN A 128 3.72 -0.09 10.00
CA GLN A 128 4.19 0.12 11.36
C GLN A 128 4.16 -1.19 12.18
N PHE A 129 3.14 -2.02 12.00
CA PHE A 129 3.08 -3.35 12.58
C PHE A 129 4.22 -4.24 12.07
N ILE A 130 4.42 -4.32 10.74
CA ILE A 130 5.51 -5.09 10.12
C ILE A 130 6.88 -4.63 10.63
N ALA A 131 7.09 -3.32 10.78
CA ALA A 131 8.35 -2.78 11.29
C ALA A 131 8.68 -3.26 12.72
N ARG A 132 7.66 -3.52 13.55
CA ARG A 132 7.81 -3.97 14.95
C ARG A 132 7.86 -5.49 15.11
N TRP A 133 7.16 -6.24 14.23
CA TRP A 133 6.93 -7.67 14.39
C TRP A 133 7.77 -8.54 13.47
N ILE A 134 8.22 -8.00 12.35
CA ILE A 134 8.86 -8.79 11.31
C ILE A 134 10.35 -8.43 11.19
N PRO A 135 11.25 -9.44 11.30
CA PRO A 135 12.67 -9.26 11.04
C PRO A 135 12.91 -8.59 9.69
N VAL A 136 13.93 -7.73 9.61
CA VAL A 136 14.25 -6.95 8.39
C VAL A 136 14.32 -7.83 7.14
N ARG A 137 14.87 -9.05 7.29
CA ARG A 137 15.06 -10.00 6.20
C ARG A 137 13.77 -10.70 5.71
N GLU A 138 12.62 -10.47 6.38
CA GLU A 138 11.32 -11.07 6.07
C GLU A 138 10.25 -10.01 5.74
N ARG A 139 10.58 -8.71 5.84
CA ARG A 139 9.62 -7.60 5.62
C ARG A 139 9.09 -7.56 4.19
N GLY A 140 9.90 -7.95 3.22
CA GLY A 140 9.48 -8.00 1.82
C GLY A 140 8.35 -8.98 1.61
N LEU A 141 8.49 -10.20 2.12
CA LEU A 141 7.44 -11.23 2.02
C LEU A 141 6.19 -10.83 2.80
N ALA A 142 6.33 -10.27 4.01
CA ALA A 142 5.21 -9.80 4.81
C ALA A 142 4.40 -8.72 4.07
N ASN A 143 5.08 -7.72 3.49
CA ASN A 143 4.44 -6.71 2.65
C ASN A 143 3.83 -7.33 1.39
N GLY A 144 4.50 -8.31 0.78
CA GLY A 144 3.99 -9.07 -0.35
C GLY A 144 2.62 -9.71 -0.05
N TRP A 145 2.46 -10.32 1.12
CA TRP A 145 1.19 -10.87 1.59
C TRP A 145 0.12 -9.78 1.77
N VAL A 146 0.44 -8.68 2.45
CA VAL A 146 -0.51 -7.57 2.67
C VAL A 146 -1.04 -7.04 1.35
N PHE A 147 -0.18 -6.82 0.36
CA PHE A 147 -0.59 -6.28 -0.94
C PHE A 147 -1.17 -7.33 -1.90
N ALA A 148 -0.88 -8.62 -1.71
CA ALA A 148 -1.61 -9.69 -2.38
C ALA A 148 -3.11 -9.67 -2.01
N GLY A 149 -3.46 -9.26 -0.78
CA GLY A 149 -4.83 -9.01 -0.34
C GLY A 149 -5.59 -8.02 -1.22
N VAL A 150 -4.91 -6.98 -1.72
CA VAL A 150 -5.50 -6.02 -2.67
C VAL A 150 -6.00 -6.73 -3.93
N GLY A 151 -5.14 -7.57 -4.53
CA GLY A 151 -5.49 -8.34 -5.73
C GLY A 151 -6.62 -9.35 -5.48
N ALA A 152 -6.57 -10.03 -4.34
CA ALA A 152 -7.62 -10.97 -3.94
C ALA A 152 -8.96 -10.26 -3.72
N GLY A 153 -8.98 -9.16 -2.97
CA GLY A 153 -10.18 -8.37 -2.73
C GLY A 153 -10.77 -7.80 -4.03
N ALA A 154 -9.95 -7.12 -4.83
CA ALA A 154 -10.39 -6.55 -6.10
C ALA A 154 -10.90 -7.62 -7.09
N GLY A 155 -10.28 -8.80 -7.11
CA GLY A 155 -10.68 -9.90 -8.00
C GLY A 155 -11.97 -10.61 -7.56
N LEU A 156 -12.21 -10.75 -6.26
CA LEU A 156 -13.40 -11.42 -5.72
C LEU A 156 -14.64 -10.51 -5.68
N THR A 157 -14.46 -9.20 -5.65
CA THR A 157 -15.57 -8.25 -5.47
C THR A 157 -16.59 -8.29 -6.60
N PRO A 158 -16.23 -8.28 -7.91
CA PRO A 158 -17.21 -8.24 -8.98
C PRO A 158 -18.23 -9.38 -8.93
N PRO A 159 -17.85 -10.67 -8.83
CA PRO A 159 -18.84 -11.75 -8.77
C PRO A 159 -19.68 -11.68 -7.49
N LEU A 160 -19.08 -11.36 -6.35
CA LEU A 160 -19.78 -11.28 -5.07
C LEU A 160 -20.83 -10.17 -5.05
N VAL A 161 -20.43 -8.96 -5.43
CA VAL A 161 -21.32 -7.79 -5.42
C VAL A 161 -22.41 -7.93 -6.47
N THR A 162 -22.09 -8.42 -7.67
CA THR A 162 -23.09 -8.65 -8.72
C THR A 162 -24.13 -9.68 -8.28
N TRP A 163 -23.71 -10.77 -7.64
CA TRP A 163 -24.64 -11.77 -7.10
C TRP A 163 -25.57 -11.15 -6.05
N MET A 164 -25.04 -10.38 -5.11
CA MET A 164 -25.85 -9.68 -4.10
C MET A 164 -26.83 -8.69 -4.72
N MET A 165 -26.38 -7.93 -5.73
CA MET A 165 -27.22 -6.94 -6.41
C MET A 165 -28.40 -7.59 -7.13
N ILE A 166 -28.20 -8.72 -7.80
CA ILE A 166 -29.25 -9.43 -8.53
C ILE A 166 -30.32 -10.00 -7.58
N HIS A 167 -29.89 -10.57 -6.43
CA HIS A 167 -30.82 -11.28 -5.54
C HIS A 167 -31.38 -10.40 -4.41
N HIS A 168 -30.67 -9.37 -3.98
CA HIS A 168 -31.02 -8.59 -2.79
C HIS A 168 -30.93 -7.07 -2.99
N GLY A 169 -30.65 -6.62 -4.21
CA GLY A 169 -30.47 -5.20 -4.54
C GLY A 169 -29.11 -4.64 -4.09
N TRP A 170 -28.72 -3.48 -4.63
CA TRP A 170 -27.39 -2.89 -4.43
C TRP A 170 -27.07 -2.53 -2.97
N ARG A 171 -28.08 -2.17 -2.16
CA ARG A 171 -27.90 -1.83 -0.75
C ARG A 171 -27.36 -2.99 0.08
N SER A 172 -27.76 -4.21 -0.25
CA SER A 172 -27.30 -5.41 0.46
C SER A 172 -25.79 -5.59 0.40
N SER A 173 -25.16 -5.21 -0.71
CA SER A 173 -23.70 -5.34 -0.86
C SER A 173 -22.95 -4.47 0.15
N PHE A 174 -23.43 -3.25 0.44
CA PHE A 174 -22.82 -2.36 1.44
C PHE A 174 -23.03 -2.87 2.86
N TRP A 175 -24.22 -3.41 3.18
CA TRP A 175 -24.46 -4.02 4.48
C TRP A 175 -23.56 -5.23 4.72
N VAL A 176 -23.45 -6.12 3.77
CA VAL A 176 -22.60 -7.33 3.87
C VAL A 176 -21.13 -6.94 3.98
N CYS A 177 -20.65 -6.00 3.16
CA CYS A 177 -19.28 -5.51 3.24
C CYS A 177 -18.97 -4.88 4.62
N SER A 178 -19.89 -4.06 5.13
CA SER A 178 -19.76 -3.46 6.47
C SER A 178 -19.66 -4.52 7.58
N ILE A 179 -20.52 -5.55 7.55
CA ILE A 179 -20.51 -6.66 8.52
C ILE A 179 -19.17 -7.42 8.43
N ILE A 180 -18.71 -7.75 7.23
CA ILE A 180 -17.41 -8.40 7.01
C ILE A 180 -16.29 -7.53 7.57
N GLY A 181 -16.34 -6.20 7.33
CA GLY A 181 -15.39 -5.25 7.86
C GLY A 181 -15.35 -5.26 9.38
N PHE A 182 -16.50 -5.10 10.05
CA PHE A 182 -16.58 -5.12 11.51
C PHE A 182 -16.08 -6.44 12.10
N PHE A 183 -16.44 -7.57 11.50
CA PHE A 183 -15.93 -8.88 11.93
C PHE A 183 -14.40 -8.96 11.81
N ALA A 184 -13.85 -8.57 10.65
CA ALA A 184 -12.41 -8.59 10.42
C ALA A 184 -11.65 -7.66 11.37
N GLY A 185 -12.21 -6.47 11.66
CA GLY A 185 -11.64 -5.53 12.63
C GLY A 185 -11.70 -6.02 14.07
N ALA A 186 -12.82 -6.64 14.47
CA ALA A 186 -12.98 -7.22 15.80
C ALA A 186 -11.97 -8.34 16.03
N VAL A 187 -11.82 -9.25 15.08
CA VAL A 187 -10.81 -10.32 15.17
C VAL A 187 -9.41 -9.72 15.26
N TRP A 188 -9.06 -8.75 14.39
CA TRP A 188 -7.76 -8.05 14.49
C TRP A 188 -7.52 -7.51 15.89
N PHE A 189 -8.48 -6.80 16.45
CA PHE A 189 -8.35 -6.20 17.79
C PHE A 189 -8.12 -7.24 18.88
N LEU A 190 -8.75 -8.42 18.78
CA LEU A 190 -8.62 -9.50 19.75
C LEU A 190 -7.26 -10.19 19.65
N ILE A 191 -6.81 -10.48 18.42
CA ILE A 191 -5.59 -11.27 18.20
C ILE A 191 -4.31 -10.43 18.20
N ALA A 192 -4.32 -9.20 17.70
CA ALA A 192 -3.12 -8.39 17.56
C ALA A 192 -2.65 -7.79 18.89
N ARG A 193 -1.35 -7.55 18.99
CA ARG A 193 -0.70 -6.74 20.05
C ARG A 193 0.30 -5.79 19.39
N ASP A 194 0.57 -4.66 20.03
CA ASP A 194 1.47 -3.65 19.47
C ASP A 194 2.94 -4.07 19.50
N THR A 195 3.30 -5.00 20.39
CA THR A 195 4.65 -5.55 20.50
C THR A 195 4.61 -7.07 20.60
N PRO A 196 5.65 -7.78 20.07
CA PRO A 196 5.75 -9.24 20.18
C PRO A 196 5.83 -9.71 21.63
N ALA A 197 6.57 -9.00 22.48
CA ALA A 197 6.75 -9.34 23.90
C ALA A 197 5.44 -9.30 24.70
N GLY A 198 4.48 -8.45 24.30
CA GLY A 198 3.17 -8.35 24.93
C GLY A 198 2.14 -9.39 24.46
N HIS A 199 2.52 -10.32 23.57
CA HIS A 199 1.58 -11.29 23.00
C HIS A 199 1.66 -12.65 23.71
N PRO A 200 0.55 -13.15 24.30
CA PRO A 200 0.58 -14.35 25.18
C PRO A 200 0.94 -15.65 24.46
N GLN A 201 0.80 -15.73 23.13
CA GLN A 201 1.05 -16.93 22.34
C GLN A 201 2.42 -16.92 21.63
N VAL A 202 3.19 -15.85 21.76
CA VAL A 202 4.55 -15.79 21.19
C VAL A 202 5.49 -16.58 22.08
N SER A 203 6.14 -17.59 21.53
CA SER A 203 7.14 -18.37 22.26
C SER A 203 8.43 -17.56 22.47
N ALA A 204 9.18 -17.90 23.54
CA ALA A 204 10.47 -17.24 23.80
C ALA A 204 11.44 -17.38 22.60
N ALA A 205 11.39 -18.50 21.87
CA ALA A 205 12.20 -18.72 20.68
C ALA A 205 11.78 -17.79 19.51
N GLU A 206 10.47 -17.59 19.29
CA GLU A 206 9.99 -16.65 18.26
C GLU A 206 10.34 -15.20 18.66
N LEU A 207 10.17 -14.83 19.93
CA LEU A 207 10.52 -13.51 20.44
C LEU A 207 12.00 -13.19 20.22
N ALA A 208 12.88 -14.09 20.65
CA ALA A 208 14.32 -13.95 20.45
C ALA A 208 14.71 -13.80 18.97
N MET A 209 14.04 -14.58 18.09
CA MET A 209 14.28 -14.48 16.65
C MET A 209 13.81 -13.12 16.09
N ILE A 210 12.66 -12.60 16.52
CA ILE A 210 12.18 -11.28 16.10
C ILE A 210 13.15 -10.22 16.58
N GLU A 211 13.51 -10.19 17.87
CA GLU A 211 14.38 -9.18 18.46
C GLU A 211 15.76 -9.16 17.81
N SER A 212 16.40 -10.34 17.62
CA SER A 212 17.67 -10.45 16.91
C SER A 212 17.59 -9.94 15.47
N GLY A 213 16.48 -10.25 14.78
CA GLY A 213 16.25 -9.80 13.40
C GLY A 213 15.94 -8.31 13.26
N LEU A 214 15.45 -7.66 14.31
CA LEU A 214 15.26 -6.21 14.37
C LEU A 214 16.58 -5.48 14.68
N THR A 215 17.41 -6.04 15.57
CA THR A 215 18.69 -5.46 16.01
C THR A 215 19.74 -5.45 14.90
N LEU A 216 19.72 -6.42 13.99
CA LEU A 216 20.63 -6.46 12.83
C LEU A 216 20.51 -5.24 11.90
N ALA A 217 19.45 -4.46 12.00
CA ALA A 217 19.26 -3.19 11.28
C ALA A 217 19.85 -1.97 12.04
N SER A 218 20.20 -2.13 13.32
CA SER A 218 20.55 -1.03 14.23
C SER A 218 22.02 -0.96 14.58
N THR A 219 22.88 -1.85 14.09
CA THR A 219 24.27 -1.91 14.54
C THR A 219 25.25 -1.33 13.52
N PRO A 220 25.76 -0.10 13.74
CA PRO A 220 27.15 0.18 13.51
C PRO A 220 27.94 -0.51 14.62
N ALA A 221 29.03 -1.20 14.27
CA ALA A 221 29.92 -1.83 15.22
C ALA A 221 30.40 -0.80 16.25
N ALA A 222 29.90 -0.84 17.47
CA ALA A 222 30.43 -0.35 18.74
C ALA A 222 29.32 0.27 19.64
N SER A 223 28.64 -0.57 20.40
CA SER A 223 28.26 -0.22 21.77
C SER A 223 28.04 -1.49 22.58
N THR A 224 28.91 -1.72 23.52
CA THR A 224 28.93 -2.81 24.50
C THR A 224 27.96 -2.57 25.66
N THR A 225 26.76 -2.09 25.39
CA THR A 225 25.70 -1.97 26.39
C THR A 225 24.73 -3.13 26.27
N ASN A 226 24.60 -3.88 27.36
CA ASN A 226 23.79 -5.07 27.50
C ASN A 226 22.32 -4.79 27.14
N PRO A 227 21.69 -5.55 26.22
CA PRO A 227 20.28 -5.31 25.80
C PRO A 227 19.25 -5.49 26.93
N SER A 228 19.63 -6.16 28.02
CA SER A 228 18.73 -6.51 29.13
C SER A 228 18.43 -5.37 30.11
N THR A 229 19.01 -4.18 29.93
CA THR A 229 18.86 -3.05 30.88
C THR A 229 18.01 -1.87 30.36
N MET A 230 17.41 -1.98 29.17
CA MET A 230 16.50 -0.93 28.70
C MET A 230 15.14 -1.08 29.40
N PRO A 231 14.58 -0.02 30.03
CA PRO A 231 13.24 -0.06 30.60
C PRO A 231 12.21 -0.35 29.50
N HIS A 232 11.29 -1.28 29.76
CA HIS A 232 10.22 -1.67 28.85
C HIS A 232 9.27 -0.51 28.47
N ASP A 233 9.32 0.60 29.23
CA ASP A 233 8.47 1.79 29.09
C ASP A 233 9.22 3.03 28.57
N ALA A 234 10.41 2.89 27.97
CA ALA A 234 11.07 4.04 27.40
C ALA A 234 10.23 4.66 26.28
N PRO A 235 9.93 5.98 26.32
CA PRO A 235 9.12 6.62 25.28
C PRO A 235 9.74 6.43 23.91
N THR A 236 8.97 5.88 22.97
CA THR A 236 9.41 5.64 21.60
C THR A 236 9.76 6.98 20.95
N VAL A 237 11.03 7.24 20.70
CA VAL A 237 11.48 8.48 20.05
C VAL A 237 11.07 8.44 18.60
N LEU A 238 10.10 9.27 18.24
CA LEU A 238 9.63 9.39 16.86
C LEU A 238 10.53 10.33 16.06
N VAL A 239 10.69 10.03 14.76
CA VAL A 239 11.42 10.90 13.83
C VAL A 239 10.68 12.25 13.71
N PRO A 240 11.37 13.38 13.94
CA PRO A 240 10.78 14.71 13.75
C PRO A 240 10.40 14.94 12.29
N TRP A 241 9.21 15.53 12.04
CA TRP A 241 8.72 15.85 10.69
C TRP A 241 9.75 16.60 9.84
N ARG A 242 10.49 17.52 10.45
CA ARG A 242 11.53 18.28 9.75
C ARG A 242 12.60 17.38 9.10
N ARG A 243 12.88 16.21 9.69
CA ARG A 243 13.79 15.22 9.09
C ARG A 243 13.13 14.49 7.94
N VAL A 244 11.89 14.05 8.12
CA VAL A 244 11.13 13.36 7.07
C VAL A 244 11.06 14.21 5.80
N VAL A 245 10.62 15.47 5.91
CA VAL A 245 10.46 16.37 4.75
C VAL A 245 11.78 16.91 4.18
N ARG A 246 12.90 16.73 4.88
CA ARG A 246 14.23 17.11 4.38
C ARG A 246 15.05 15.95 3.82
N SER A 247 14.57 14.71 3.99
CA SER A 247 15.29 13.54 3.49
C SER A 247 15.09 13.41 1.98
N LYS A 248 16.21 13.34 1.26
CA LYS A 248 16.22 13.07 -0.18
C LYS A 248 15.70 11.65 -0.49
N GLU A 249 15.94 10.70 0.40
CA GLU A 249 15.48 9.32 0.29
C GLU A 249 13.95 9.25 0.32
N VAL A 250 13.34 9.99 1.26
CA VAL A 250 11.87 10.06 1.38
C VAL A 250 11.25 10.70 0.15
N TRP A 251 11.83 11.80 -0.36
CA TRP A 251 11.32 12.43 -1.58
C TRP A 251 11.51 11.58 -2.83
N ALA A 252 12.66 10.90 -2.96
CA ALA A 252 12.92 10.03 -4.09
C ALA A 252 11.95 8.84 -4.12
N VAL A 253 11.72 8.18 -2.97
CA VAL A 253 10.75 7.08 -2.89
C VAL A 253 9.32 7.56 -3.07
N THR A 254 8.98 8.75 -2.58
CA THR A 254 7.66 9.36 -2.76
C THR A 254 7.40 9.71 -4.23
N LEU A 255 8.39 10.26 -4.93
CA LEU A 255 8.30 10.52 -6.38
C LEU A 255 8.12 9.21 -7.17
N SER A 256 8.90 8.19 -6.84
CA SER A 256 8.73 6.88 -7.47
C SER A 256 7.32 6.31 -7.23
N TYR A 257 6.81 6.45 -6.00
CA TYR A 257 5.50 5.92 -5.65
C TYR A 257 4.34 6.75 -6.22
N PHE A 258 4.56 8.06 -6.45
CA PHE A 258 3.66 8.90 -7.26
C PHE A 258 3.56 8.35 -8.70
N CYS A 259 4.70 8.08 -9.36
CA CYS A 259 4.73 7.50 -10.69
C CYS A 259 4.05 6.11 -10.71
N TYR A 260 4.35 5.28 -9.72
CA TYR A 260 3.70 3.99 -9.50
C TYR A 260 2.18 4.15 -9.41
N GLY A 261 1.68 5.05 -8.58
CA GLY A 261 0.25 5.32 -8.39
C GLY A 261 -0.43 5.76 -9.68
N TYR A 262 0.19 6.68 -10.43
CA TYR A 262 -0.33 7.09 -11.74
C TYR A 262 -0.56 5.89 -12.65
N VAL A 263 0.42 5.01 -12.77
CA VAL A 263 0.38 3.85 -13.67
C VAL A 263 -0.59 2.78 -13.17
N ALA A 264 -0.55 2.44 -11.89
CA ALA A 264 -1.42 1.43 -11.30
C ALA A 264 -2.91 1.77 -11.48
N TRP A 265 -3.29 3.02 -11.28
CA TRP A 265 -4.69 3.44 -11.36
C TRP A 265 -5.24 3.52 -12.77
N ILE A 266 -4.42 3.50 -13.82
CA ILE A 266 -4.89 3.28 -15.20
C ILE A 266 -5.62 1.93 -15.29
N PHE A 267 -5.05 0.88 -14.69
CA PHE A 267 -5.65 -0.46 -14.70
C PHE A 267 -6.94 -0.54 -13.88
N PHE A 268 -7.02 0.16 -12.74
CA PHE A 268 -8.24 0.20 -11.92
C PHE A 268 -9.37 1.02 -12.55
N SER A 269 -9.05 2.14 -13.21
CA SER A 269 -10.05 3.10 -13.64
C SER A 269 -10.42 2.98 -15.11
N TRP A 270 -9.48 2.67 -15.99
CA TRP A 270 -9.66 2.84 -17.42
C TRP A 270 -9.46 1.58 -18.26
N PHE A 271 -8.80 0.56 -17.74
CA PHE A 271 -8.38 -0.59 -18.54
C PHE A 271 -9.56 -1.36 -19.13
N TYR A 272 -10.61 -1.64 -18.35
CA TYR A 272 -11.84 -2.28 -18.85
C TYR A 272 -12.47 -1.48 -19.99
N ARG A 273 -12.61 -0.16 -19.79
CA ARG A 273 -13.22 0.73 -20.77
C ARG A 273 -12.37 0.84 -22.06
N TYR A 274 -11.07 0.82 -21.92
CA TYR A 274 -10.13 0.74 -23.04
C TYR A 274 -10.35 -0.54 -23.85
N LEU A 275 -10.47 -1.69 -23.21
CA LEU A 275 -10.69 -2.97 -23.89
C LEU A 275 -12.03 -3.00 -24.61
N ALA A 276 -13.12 -2.58 -23.96
CA ALA A 276 -14.46 -2.64 -24.51
C ALA A 276 -14.68 -1.60 -25.62
N LYS A 277 -14.35 -0.32 -25.38
CA LYS A 277 -14.68 0.78 -26.29
C LYS A 277 -13.62 1.06 -27.35
N VAL A 278 -12.35 0.85 -27.04
CA VAL A 278 -11.24 1.21 -27.96
C VAL A 278 -10.74 0.00 -28.72
N ARG A 279 -10.65 -1.14 -28.04
CA ARG A 279 -10.18 -2.39 -28.65
C ARG A 279 -11.29 -3.25 -29.21
N GLY A 280 -12.57 -2.86 -29.02
CA GLY A 280 -13.72 -3.52 -29.63
C GLY A 280 -13.99 -4.94 -29.11
N LEU A 281 -13.52 -5.29 -27.92
CA LEU A 281 -13.82 -6.57 -27.30
C LEU A 281 -15.25 -6.56 -26.75
N ASP A 282 -15.97 -7.68 -26.90
CA ASP A 282 -17.27 -7.85 -26.28
C ASP A 282 -17.21 -7.78 -24.74
N LEU A 283 -18.38 -7.61 -24.12
CA LEU A 283 -18.50 -7.38 -22.68
C LEU A 283 -17.85 -8.50 -21.83
N LYS A 284 -18.11 -9.77 -22.19
CA LYS A 284 -17.58 -10.93 -21.44
C LYS A 284 -16.08 -11.05 -21.60
N THR A 285 -15.60 -10.90 -22.83
CA THR A 285 -14.16 -10.95 -23.14
C THR A 285 -13.43 -9.78 -22.49
N SER A 286 -13.98 -8.57 -22.50
CA SER A 286 -13.41 -7.41 -21.81
C SER A 286 -13.34 -7.63 -20.30
N ALA A 287 -14.36 -8.18 -19.67
CA ALA A 287 -14.37 -8.52 -18.26
C ALA A 287 -13.27 -9.54 -17.92
N PHE A 288 -13.15 -10.61 -18.70
CA PHE A 288 -12.11 -11.62 -18.51
C PHE A 288 -10.70 -11.02 -18.61
N TYR A 289 -10.39 -10.30 -19.69
CA TYR A 289 -9.07 -9.72 -19.88
C TYR A 289 -8.76 -8.59 -18.89
N SER A 290 -9.77 -7.89 -18.37
CA SER A 290 -9.57 -6.88 -17.34
C SER A 290 -9.24 -7.45 -15.96
N MET A 291 -9.47 -8.73 -15.71
CA MET A 291 -9.01 -9.40 -14.48
C MET A 291 -7.50 -9.71 -14.51
N LEU A 292 -6.89 -9.85 -15.69
CA LEU A 292 -5.50 -10.28 -15.82
C LEU A 292 -4.50 -9.39 -15.08
N PRO A 293 -4.59 -8.05 -15.12
CA PRO A 293 -3.72 -7.19 -14.31
C PRO A 293 -3.80 -7.48 -12.81
N PHE A 294 -5.01 -7.75 -12.28
CA PHE A 294 -5.21 -8.02 -10.85
C PHE A 294 -4.68 -9.39 -10.43
N LEU A 295 -4.82 -10.40 -11.29
CA LEU A 295 -4.21 -11.71 -11.08
C LEU A 295 -2.68 -11.63 -11.15
N ALA A 296 -2.15 -10.89 -12.14
CA ALA A 296 -0.71 -10.64 -12.24
C ALA A 296 -0.17 -9.89 -11.02
N MET A 297 -0.92 -8.90 -10.50
CA MET A 297 -0.61 -8.16 -9.28
C MET A 297 -0.53 -9.08 -8.07
N LEU A 298 -1.53 -9.96 -7.84
CA LEU A 298 -1.55 -10.89 -6.71
C LEU A 298 -0.29 -11.76 -6.70
N VAL A 299 0.02 -12.38 -7.84
CA VAL A 299 1.21 -13.24 -7.99
C VAL A 299 2.50 -12.42 -7.83
N ALA A 300 2.56 -11.25 -8.47
CA ALA A 300 3.75 -10.41 -8.47
C ALA A 300 4.07 -9.82 -7.08
N CYS A 301 3.07 -9.49 -6.26
CA CYS A 301 3.28 -9.04 -4.89
C CYS A 301 4.00 -10.11 -4.05
N LEU A 302 3.57 -11.37 -4.14
CA LEU A 302 4.19 -12.48 -3.41
C LEU A 302 5.60 -12.79 -3.94
N LEU A 303 5.77 -12.84 -5.27
CA LEU A 303 7.07 -13.04 -5.89
C LEU A 303 8.03 -11.88 -5.57
N GLY A 304 7.55 -10.65 -5.66
CA GLY A 304 8.32 -9.44 -5.36
C GLY A 304 8.78 -9.41 -3.90
N GLY A 305 7.88 -9.75 -2.97
CA GLY A 305 8.23 -9.87 -1.55
C GLY A 305 9.31 -10.92 -1.30
N THR A 306 9.14 -12.11 -1.88
CA THR A 306 10.11 -13.20 -1.75
C THR A 306 11.47 -12.85 -2.37
N LEU A 307 11.47 -12.27 -3.57
CA LEU A 307 12.70 -11.84 -4.26
C LEU A 307 13.40 -10.73 -3.47
N ASN A 308 12.63 -9.75 -2.97
CA ASN A 308 13.12 -8.66 -2.15
C ASN A 308 13.93 -9.20 -0.95
N ASP A 309 13.36 -10.16 -0.21
CA ASP A 309 14.02 -10.71 0.98
C ASP A 309 15.21 -11.60 0.62
N ARG A 310 15.10 -12.43 -0.42
CA ARG A 310 16.22 -13.26 -0.89
C ARG A 310 17.41 -12.42 -1.34
N LEU A 311 17.16 -11.39 -2.14
CA LEU A 311 18.21 -10.50 -2.63
C LEU A 311 18.82 -9.67 -1.48
N THR A 312 18.01 -9.24 -0.51
CA THR A 312 18.48 -8.55 0.69
C THR A 312 19.38 -9.46 1.54
N LYS A 313 19.02 -10.74 1.69
CA LYS A 313 19.86 -11.73 2.39
C LYS A 313 21.16 -12.01 1.65
N TRP A 314 21.14 -12.03 0.32
CA TRP A 314 22.28 -12.42 -0.51
C TRP A 314 23.31 -11.29 -0.66
N LYS A 315 22.86 -10.08 -1.01
CA LYS A 315 23.76 -8.95 -1.35
C LYS A 315 23.36 -7.63 -0.69
N GLY A 316 22.58 -7.69 0.38
CA GLY A 316 22.21 -6.52 1.18
C GLY A 316 21.00 -5.74 0.67
N PRO A 317 20.56 -4.73 1.44
CA PRO A 317 19.30 -4.01 1.19
C PRO A 317 19.33 -3.19 -0.10
N ARG A 318 20.49 -2.74 -0.56
CA ARG A 318 20.59 -1.98 -1.82
C ARG A 318 20.11 -2.81 -3.02
N LEU A 319 20.52 -4.09 -3.12
CA LEU A 319 20.07 -4.96 -4.21
C LEU A 319 18.60 -5.36 -4.02
N GLY A 320 18.22 -5.79 -2.81
CA GLY A 320 16.88 -6.30 -2.54
C GLY A 320 15.79 -5.23 -2.54
N ARG A 321 16.08 -4.00 -2.09
CA ARG A 321 15.11 -2.91 -2.04
C ARG A 321 15.18 -2.02 -3.30
N CYS A 322 16.35 -1.42 -3.56
CA CYS A 322 16.47 -0.37 -4.56
C CYS A 322 16.59 -0.92 -5.99
N VAL A 323 17.51 -1.85 -6.22
CA VAL A 323 17.75 -2.36 -7.60
C VAL A 323 16.56 -3.17 -8.09
N LEU A 324 15.97 -4.01 -7.23
CA LEU A 324 14.76 -4.77 -7.58
C LEU A 324 13.60 -3.84 -7.96
N ALA A 325 13.36 -2.79 -7.17
CA ALA A 325 12.29 -1.84 -7.45
C ALA A 325 12.53 -1.08 -8.75
N ALA A 326 13.74 -0.55 -8.95
CA ALA A 326 14.11 0.15 -10.17
C ALA A 326 13.93 -0.74 -11.42
N PHE A 327 14.42 -1.98 -11.36
CA PHE A 327 14.27 -2.96 -12.43
C PHE A 327 12.79 -3.28 -12.72
N ALA A 328 12.01 -3.57 -11.69
CA ALA A 328 10.61 -3.96 -11.83
C ALA A 328 9.76 -2.82 -12.43
N ILE A 329 9.97 -1.57 -11.98
CA ILE A 329 9.26 -0.40 -12.50
C ILE A 329 9.69 -0.09 -13.94
N ALA A 330 10.99 -0.18 -14.27
CA ALA A 330 11.47 -0.02 -15.64
C ALA A 330 10.90 -1.09 -16.58
N LEU A 331 10.86 -2.35 -16.13
CA LEU A 331 10.25 -3.45 -16.85
C LEU A 331 8.76 -3.21 -17.11
N ALA A 332 8.03 -2.67 -16.13
CA ALA A 332 6.64 -2.26 -16.30
C ALA A 332 6.50 -1.21 -17.41
N GLY A 333 7.37 -0.19 -17.44
CA GLY A 333 7.40 0.81 -18.50
C GLY A 333 7.58 0.20 -19.88
N ILE A 334 8.50 -0.77 -20.04
CA ILE A 334 8.73 -1.49 -21.29
C ILE A 334 7.45 -2.24 -21.72
N PHE A 335 6.85 -3.03 -20.83
CA PHE A 335 5.64 -3.77 -21.16
C PHE A 335 4.47 -2.86 -21.54
N ILE A 336 4.30 -1.72 -20.84
CA ILE A 336 3.24 -0.75 -21.12
C ILE A 336 3.47 -0.09 -22.49
N ALA A 337 4.70 0.33 -22.81
CA ALA A 337 5.03 0.91 -24.09
C ALA A 337 4.78 -0.09 -25.24
N LEU A 338 5.25 -1.33 -25.10
CA LEU A 338 5.04 -2.38 -26.09
C LEU A 338 3.56 -2.74 -26.23
N GLY A 339 2.86 -2.97 -25.11
CA GLY A 339 1.45 -3.37 -25.09
C GLY A 339 0.53 -2.33 -25.73
N SER A 340 0.88 -1.03 -25.63
CA SER A 340 0.12 0.06 -26.24
C SER A 340 0.19 0.04 -27.78
N GLN A 341 1.23 -0.54 -28.36
CA GLN A 341 1.46 -0.60 -29.81
C GLN A 341 1.00 -1.92 -30.45
N VAL A 342 0.71 -2.95 -29.67
CA VAL A 342 0.25 -4.24 -30.15
C VAL A 342 -1.14 -4.11 -30.81
N LYS A 343 -1.27 -4.56 -32.07
CA LYS A 343 -2.54 -4.47 -32.84
C LYS A 343 -3.62 -5.42 -32.31
N SER A 344 -3.25 -6.66 -31.97
CA SER A 344 -4.21 -7.65 -31.41
C SER A 344 -4.68 -7.22 -30.01
N ALA A 345 -6.00 -7.05 -29.84
CA ALA A 345 -6.58 -6.65 -28.55
C ALA A 345 -6.26 -7.65 -27.42
N ARG A 346 -6.35 -8.96 -27.73
CA ARG A 346 -6.05 -10.03 -26.76
C ARG A 346 -4.58 -10.02 -26.33
N LEU A 347 -3.67 -9.94 -27.30
CA LEU A 347 -2.22 -9.89 -27.01
C LEU A 347 -1.85 -8.60 -26.29
N ALA A 348 -2.41 -7.45 -26.68
CA ALA A 348 -2.23 -6.19 -25.97
C ALA A 348 -2.65 -6.29 -24.50
N SER A 349 -3.79 -6.94 -24.22
CA SER A 349 -4.29 -7.14 -22.86
C SER A 349 -3.31 -7.96 -22.00
N VAL A 350 -2.75 -9.05 -22.56
CA VAL A 350 -1.79 -9.89 -21.85
C VAL A 350 -0.47 -9.13 -21.59
N VAL A 351 0.05 -8.41 -22.60
CA VAL A 351 1.29 -7.64 -22.45
C VAL A 351 1.11 -6.51 -21.44
N LEU A 352 -0.01 -5.78 -21.49
CA LEU A 352 -0.32 -4.73 -20.49
C LEU A 352 -0.51 -5.30 -19.09
N ALA A 353 -1.14 -6.48 -18.94
CA ALA A 353 -1.22 -7.18 -17.68
C ALA A 353 0.16 -7.60 -17.15
N GLY A 354 1.08 -8.01 -18.04
CA GLY A 354 2.49 -8.22 -17.69
C GLY A 354 3.15 -6.94 -17.13
N GLY A 355 2.83 -5.78 -17.71
CA GLY A 355 3.25 -4.46 -17.21
C GLY A 355 2.73 -4.18 -15.81
N ALA A 356 1.46 -4.46 -15.55
CA ALA A 356 0.88 -4.36 -14.21
C ALA A 356 1.58 -5.30 -13.21
N GLY A 357 1.79 -6.57 -13.59
CA GLY A 357 2.54 -7.53 -12.77
C GLY A 357 3.96 -7.05 -12.46
N ALA A 358 4.71 -6.58 -13.47
CA ALA A 358 6.04 -6.03 -13.27
C ALA A 358 6.03 -4.83 -12.31
N LEU A 359 5.06 -3.93 -12.43
CA LEU A 359 4.89 -2.79 -11.52
C LEU A 359 4.72 -3.26 -10.08
N TYR A 360 3.81 -4.21 -9.85
CA TYR A 360 3.49 -4.73 -8.51
C TYR A 360 4.59 -5.62 -7.91
N LEU A 361 5.54 -6.11 -8.73
CA LEU A 361 6.75 -6.76 -8.24
C LEU A 361 7.60 -5.83 -7.35
N SER A 362 7.54 -4.51 -7.61
CA SER A 362 8.25 -3.50 -6.81
C SER A 362 7.53 -3.12 -5.51
N GLN A 363 6.26 -3.51 -5.34
CA GLN A 363 5.41 -3.04 -4.24
C GLN A 363 6.03 -3.24 -2.86
N SER A 364 6.56 -4.42 -2.59
CA SER A 364 7.17 -4.74 -1.30
C SER A 364 8.42 -3.91 -0.99
N SER A 365 9.16 -3.48 -2.03
CA SER A 365 10.36 -2.68 -1.85
C SER A 365 10.07 -1.29 -1.27
N PHE A 366 8.98 -0.64 -1.71
CA PHE A 366 8.57 0.66 -1.18
C PHE A 366 8.29 0.62 0.32
N TRP A 367 7.51 -0.34 0.74
CA TRP A 367 7.07 -0.44 2.12
C TRP A 367 8.16 -1.00 3.04
N SER A 368 8.94 -1.97 2.56
CA SER A 368 10.07 -2.48 3.32
C SER A 368 11.14 -1.41 3.53
N LEU A 369 11.46 -0.61 2.48
CA LEU A 369 12.40 0.50 2.61
C LEU A 369 11.94 1.51 3.66
N THR A 370 10.68 1.95 3.62
CA THR A 370 10.16 2.93 4.61
C THR A 370 10.21 2.38 6.03
N ALA A 371 9.96 1.07 6.21
CA ALA A 371 10.11 0.41 7.50
C ALA A 371 11.58 0.33 7.94
N ASP A 372 12.50 0.08 7.01
CA ASP A 372 13.93 -0.04 7.31
C ASP A 372 14.56 1.31 7.71
N ILE A 373 14.27 2.40 6.98
CA ILE A 373 14.87 3.73 7.23
C ILE A 373 14.21 4.50 8.38
N ALA A 374 12.95 4.25 8.67
CA ALA A 374 12.17 5.01 9.65
C ALA A 374 11.93 4.29 10.99
N GLY A 375 12.11 2.97 11.05
CA GLY A 375 11.91 2.17 12.26
C GLY A 375 10.58 2.45 12.96
N PRO A 376 10.56 2.95 14.20
CA PRO A 376 9.34 3.27 14.94
C PRO A 376 8.42 4.30 14.27
N SER A 377 8.93 5.10 13.34
CA SER A 377 8.17 6.10 12.59
C SER A 377 7.81 5.65 11.18
N SER A 378 7.85 4.34 10.91
CA SER A 378 7.53 3.76 9.61
C SER A 378 6.12 4.11 9.11
N GLY A 379 5.14 4.25 10.02
CA GLY A 379 3.80 4.69 9.70
C GLY A 379 3.75 6.11 9.12
N SER A 380 4.46 7.07 9.74
CA SER A 380 4.54 8.46 9.24
C SER A 380 5.20 8.53 7.88
N VAL A 381 6.33 7.85 7.70
CA VAL A 381 7.11 7.90 6.45
C VAL A 381 6.39 7.19 5.31
N SER A 382 5.83 5.99 5.57
CA SER A 382 5.04 5.28 4.57
C SER A 382 3.73 6.01 4.23
N GLY A 383 3.10 6.66 5.22
CA GLY A 383 1.94 7.51 4.99
C GLY A 383 2.25 8.69 4.07
N PHE A 384 3.38 9.38 4.29
CA PHE A 384 3.84 10.46 3.42
C PHE A 384 4.13 9.96 1.98
N MET A 385 4.86 8.86 1.86
CA MET A 385 5.11 8.20 0.57
C MET A 385 3.79 7.85 -0.15
N ASN A 386 2.83 7.26 0.57
CA ASN A 386 1.56 6.83 -0.02
C ASN A 386 0.66 8.00 -0.41
N THR A 387 0.77 9.16 0.25
CA THR A 387 0.13 10.40 -0.23
C THR A 387 0.58 10.74 -1.65
N GLY A 388 1.87 10.58 -1.97
CA GLY A 388 2.39 10.73 -3.33
C GLY A 388 1.68 9.80 -4.33
N CYS A 389 1.53 8.52 -3.97
CA CYS A 389 0.80 7.54 -4.79
C CYS A 389 -0.65 7.97 -5.08
N GLN A 390 -1.37 8.43 -4.06
CA GLN A 390 -2.76 8.85 -4.20
C GLN A 390 -2.91 10.12 -5.07
N ILE A 391 -1.95 11.04 -4.99
CA ILE A 391 -1.90 12.21 -5.89
C ILE A 391 -1.69 11.74 -7.33
N GLY A 392 -0.75 10.81 -7.58
CA GLY A 392 -0.55 10.20 -8.89
C GLY A 392 -1.82 9.52 -9.42
N ALA A 393 -2.51 8.76 -8.58
CA ALA A 393 -3.77 8.11 -8.87
C ALA A 393 -4.90 9.10 -9.23
N ALA A 394 -5.01 10.20 -8.49
CA ALA A 394 -6.00 11.23 -8.77
C ALA A 394 -5.73 11.95 -10.10
N ILE A 395 -4.46 12.24 -10.39
CA ILE A 395 -4.05 12.86 -11.65
C ILE A 395 -4.36 11.94 -12.83
N THR A 396 -4.04 10.65 -12.74
CA THR A 396 -4.30 9.71 -13.84
C THR A 396 -5.78 9.54 -14.15
N ALA A 397 -6.65 9.62 -13.13
CA ALA A 397 -8.10 9.51 -13.34
C ALA A 397 -8.64 10.59 -14.28
N PHE A 398 -8.06 11.79 -14.24
CA PHE A 398 -8.41 12.92 -15.10
C PHE A 398 -7.53 13.00 -16.35
N LEU A 399 -6.22 12.86 -16.21
CA LEU A 399 -5.26 13.16 -17.28
C LEU A 399 -5.24 12.08 -18.37
N THR A 400 -5.42 10.79 -17.99
CA THR A 400 -5.43 9.68 -18.96
C THR A 400 -6.52 9.83 -20.04
N PRO A 401 -7.81 10.04 -19.71
CA PRO A 401 -8.83 10.23 -20.74
C PRO A 401 -8.66 11.55 -21.51
N TRP A 402 -8.14 12.60 -20.88
CA TRP A 402 -7.87 13.88 -21.54
C TRP A 402 -6.78 13.75 -22.63
N ILE A 403 -5.68 13.05 -22.33
CA ILE A 403 -4.64 12.74 -23.30
C ILE A 403 -5.21 11.81 -24.40
N ALA A 404 -5.97 10.79 -24.00
CA ALA A 404 -6.55 9.83 -24.92
C ALA A 404 -7.50 10.48 -25.94
N ALA A 405 -8.29 11.47 -25.51
CA ALA A 405 -9.21 12.22 -26.39
C ALA A 405 -8.49 13.09 -27.41
N ARG A 406 -7.28 13.61 -27.08
CA ARG A 406 -6.54 14.54 -27.95
C ARG A 406 -5.46 13.86 -28.80
N PHE A 407 -4.78 12.86 -28.23
CA PHE A 407 -3.57 12.26 -28.80
C PHE A 407 -3.70 10.73 -28.95
N GLY A 408 -4.86 10.17 -28.59
CA GLY A 408 -5.09 8.74 -28.62
C GLY A 408 -4.60 7.98 -27.39
N TRP A 409 -5.10 6.76 -27.21
CA TRP A 409 -4.79 5.93 -26.04
C TRP A 409 -3.33 5.49 -25.98
N THR A 410 -2.67 5.30 -27.13
CA THR A 410 -1.24 4.99 -27.19
C THR A 410 -0.42 6.06 -26.50
N ALA A 411 -0.74 7.35 -26.73
CA ALA A 411 -0.06 8.47 -26.07
C ALA A 411 -0.23 8.43 -24.54
N SER A 412 -1.45 8.10 -24.03
CA SER A 412 -1.70 7.96 -22.59
C SER A 412 -0.83 6.85 -21.97
N PHE A 413 -0.70 5.71 -22.64
CA PHE A 413 0.15 4.62 -22.15
C PHE A 413 1.64 4.95 -22.27
N LEU A 414 2.06 5.70 -23.29
CA LEU A 414 3.46 6.15 -23.42
C LEU A 414 3.84 7.13 -22.30
N VAL A 415 2.95 8.05 -21.93
CA VAL A 415 3.15 8.92 -20.76
C VAL A 415 3.33 8.08 -19.48
N ALA A 416 2.49 7.05 -19.29
CA ALA A 416 2.65 6.13 -18.18
C ALA A 416 3.98 5.38 -18.19
N ALA A 417 4.44 4.94 -19.38
CA ALA A 417 5.73 4.31 -19.55
C ALA A 417 6.90 5.25 -19.21
N VAL A 418 6.85 6.51 -19.64
CA VAL A 418 7.85 7.54 -19.26
C VAL A 418 7.88 7.73 -17.75
N LEU A 419 6.71 7.83 -17.10
CA LEU A 419 6.64 7.93 -15.64
C LEU A 419 7.22 6.70 -14.93
N CYS A 420 7.08 5.48 -15.51
CA CYS A 420 7.78 4.31 -14.98
C CYS A 420 9.31 4.51 -15.01
N PHE A 421 9.89 5.03 -16.08
CA PHE A 421 11.34 5.29 -16.14
C PHE A 421 11.78 6.38 -15.17
N VAL A 422 10.99 7.45 -14.99
CA VAL A 422 11.24 8.48 -13.97
C VAL A 422 11.20 7.86 -12.57
N GLY A 423 10.17 7.05 -12.28
CA GLY A 423 10.04 6.34 -11.01
C GLY A 423 11.18 5.35 -10.76
N ALA A 424 11.63 4.63 -11.78
CA ALA A 424 12.79 3.73 -11.69
C ALA A 424 14.09 4.49 -11.42
N ALA A 425 14.32 5.60 -12.11
CA ALA A 425 15.52 6.43 -11.94
C ALA A 425 15.63 7.05 -10.55
N SER A 426 14.50 7.38 -9.90
CA SER A 426 14.51 7.96 -8.56
C SER A 426 15.10 7.02 -7.50
N TRP A 427 15.05 5.69 -7.70
CA TRP A 427 15.67 4.71 -6.82
C TRP A 427 17.21 4.75 -6.80
N LEU A 428 17.85 5.34 -7.82
CA LEU A 428 19.31 5.51 -7.87
C LEU A 428 19.81 6.49 -6.79
N VAL A 429 18.95 7.40 -6.34
CA VAL A 429 19.25 8.41 -5.32
C VAL A 429 19.06 7.86 -3.89
N VAL A 430 18.32 6.76 -3.75
CA VAL A 430 17.94 6.18 -2.45
C VAL A 430 19.10 5.41 -1.85
N ASP A 431 19.45 5.76 -0.61
CA ASP A 431 20.36 4.99 0.23
C ASP A 431 19.54 4.24 1.31
N PRO A 432 19.43 2.89 1.19
CA PRO A 432 18.60 2.09 2.08
C PRO A 432 19.23 1.89 3.49
N GLU A 433 20.50 2.23 3.67
CA GLU A 433 21.22 2.10 4.94
C GLU A 433 21.12 3.38 5.78
N ARG A 434 20.66 4.49 5.19
CA ARG A 434 20.53 5.77 5.86
C ARG A 434 19.31 5.81 6.76
N SER A 435 19.54 5.67 8.07
CA SER A 435 18.49 5.81 9.09
C SER A 435 18.05 7.27 9.28
N LEU A 436 16.75 7.49 9.42
CA LEU A 436 16.16 8.78 9.78
C LEU A 436 16.18 9.03 11.31
N MET A 437 16.51 8.02 12.10
CA MET A 437 16.52 8.11 13.56
C MET A 437 17.58 9.07 14.08
N PRO A 438 17.31 9.83 15.18
CA PRO A 438 18.31 10.66 15.83
C PRO A 438 19.49 9.83 16.35
N GLY A 439 20.72 10.18 16.01
CA GLY A 439 21.93 9.52 16.52
C GLY A 439 22.43 8.31 15.72
N GLN A 440 21.73 7.85 14.69
CA GLN A 440 22.16 6.78 13.80
C GLN A 440 22.42 7.33 12.40
N GLY A 441 23.58 7.93 12.16
CA GLY A 441 23.95 8.29 10.81
C GLY A 441 24.44 9.71 10.59
N THR A 442 25.66 9.93 10.99
CA THR A 442 26.68 10.69 10.24
C THR A 442 28.00 9.99 10.53
N PRO A 443 28.82 9.57 9.55
CA PRO A 443 30.21 9.33 9.81
C PRO A 443 30.71 10.66 10.37
N ILE A 444 31.30 10.63 11.58
CA ILE A 444 32.04 11.74 12.11
C ILE A 444 33.12 12.01 11.05
N ALA A 445 32.97 13.11 10.31
CA ALA A 445 34.08 13.65 9.57
C ALA A 445 35.20 13.79 10.62
N GLU A 446 36.34 13.20 10.34
CA GLU A 446 37.54 13.30 11.13
C GLU A 446 37.70 14.75 11.58
N SER A 447 37.31 15.03 12.82
CA SER A 447 37.63 16.27 13.48
C SER A 447 39.10 16.18 13.79
N GLY A 448 39.85 17.09 13.17
CA GLY A 448 41.26 17.28 13.13
C GLY A 448 42.05 16.79 14.34
N GLN A 449 43.19 16.19 14.01
CA GLN A 449 44.30 16.01 14.87
C GLN A 449 44.53 17.26 15.74
N VAL A 450 44.30 17.12 17.03
CA VAL A 450 44.84 18.08 18.00
C VAL A 450 46.34 17.83 18.04
N PRO A 451 47.19 18.82 17.73
CA PRO A 451 48.61 18.64 17.84
C PRO A 451 48.98 18.48 19.32
N VAL A 452 49.57 17.36 19.66
CA VAL A 452 50.26 17.17 20.95
C VAL A 452 51.42 18.14 20.97
N ASN A 453 51.28 19.25 21.70
CA ASN A 453 52.39 20.11 22.06
C ASN A 453 53.32 19.34 23.00
N ALA A 454 54.48 19.01 22.49
CA ALA A 454 55.65 18.72 23.30
C ALA A 454 56.10 20.03 23.96
N SER A 455 56.11 20.05 25.28
CA SER A 455 56.88 21.01 26.07
C SER A 455 57.56 20.26 27.21
N LEU A 456 58.86 20.19 27.08
CA LEU A 456 59.93 20.22 28.08
C LEU A 456 59.53 20.00 29.53
#